data_9330fb31465afa934b8c27233bb150c2
#
_entry.id   9330fb31465afa934b8c27233bb150c2
#
_cell.length_a   1.000
_cell.length_b   1.000
_cell.length_c   1.000
_cell.angle_alpha   90.00
_cell.angle_beta   90.00
_cell.angle_gamma   90.00
#
_symmetry.space_group_name_H-M   'P 1'
#
loop_
_entity.id
_entity.type
_entity.pdbx_description
1 polymer ?
#
loop_
_entity_poly.entity_id
_entity_poly.type
_entity_poly.pdbx_seq_one_letter_code
_entity_poly.pdbx_strand_id
1 'polypeptide(L)'
;MFRWLPWKFFVKHAARRYGVLDPALLLARMRRFAQPSEVAEPLELLRAGIVFHARGLVNAKAIQHNLDWVWPYWVERQFNPADKSFVPRAFSFSHINLTHRNWTAVGLPGAPVYPIVDPRGLVTPLHDGWSLDFWIVTDSRRRLLPSKLDDEAVKQRLLLEPALAVTTACRIDGLRLDLATSMEIAEHGSAEVRTKIRAVSDEDGWLVVAVRPYNPEGIQFVQSIAIDSSGTAFRVNDEATVKLGEPPDSLRMAHYAEGDVYLDLPGKNGQREVRCDVGMATGAALFRVHAGIPRDLGVSVTLERDFRELPKRADT
;
A
#
# COMPACT_ATOMS: atom_id res chain seq x y z
N MET A 1 38.99 5.54 22.43
CA MET A 1 38.24 6.75 21.99
C MET A 1 38.25 7.03 20.48
N PHE A 2 39.08 6.32 19.67
CA PHE A 2 39.23 6.60 18.21
C PHE A 2 38.42 5.74 17.26
N ARG A 3 37.60 4.80 17.75
CA ARG A 3 36.86 3.84 16.91
C ARG A 3 35.54 4.40 16.27
N TRP A 4 35.12 5.62 16.64
CA TRP A 4 33.87 6.23 16.21
C TRP A 4 34.03 7.33 15.14
N LEU A 5 35.26 7.78 14.84
CA LEU A 5 35.48 8.87 13.88
C LEU A 5 35.09 8.53 12.42
N PRO A 6 35.46 7.33 11.88
CA PRO A 6 35.13 7.02 10.49
C PRO A 6 33.61 6.86 10.28
N TRP A 7 32.89 6.29 11.26
CA TRP A 7 31.44 6.10 11.18
C TRP A 7 30.67 7.43 11.15
N LYS A 8 31.06 8.39 11.95
CA LYS A 8 30.46 9.75 11.91
C LYS A 8 30.66 10.42 10.55
N PHE A 9 31.80 10.20 9.93
CA PHE A 9 32.09 10.76 8.60
C PHE A 9 31.25 10.09 7.51
N PHE A 10 31.09 8.78 7.56
CA PHE A 10 30.23 8.01 6.65
C PHE A 10 28.76 8.39 6.78
N VAL A 11 28.25 8.49 8.00
CA VAL A 11 26.87 8.89 8.27
C VAL A 11 26.62 10.33 7.80
N LYS A 12 27.57 11.24 8.03
CA LYS A 12 27.47 12.62 7.59
C LYS A 12 27.52 12.75 6.06
N HIS A 13 28.34 11.94 5.41
CA HIS A 13 28.45 11.93 3.95
C HIS A 13 27.22 11.29 3.30
N ALA A 14 26.73 10.18 3.82
CA ALA A 14 25.48 9.55 3.39
C ALA A 14 24.29 10.49 3.61
N ALA A 15 24.20 11.14 4.78
CA ALA A 15 23.14 12.10 5.08
C ALA A 15 23.12 13.27 4.10
N ARG A 16 24.29 13.82 3.72
CA ARG A 16 24.40 14.88 2.72
C ARG A 16 24.01 14.42 1.33
N ARG A 17 24.42 13.21 0.93
CA ARG A 17 24.13 12.64 -0.38
C ARG A 17 22.63 12.36 -0.58
N TYR A 18 21.93 11.99 0.49
CA TYR A 18 20.49 11.71 0.49
C TYR A 18 19.63 12.91 0.94
N GLY A 19 20.22 14.10 1.12
CA GLY A 19 19.48 15.30 1.54
C GLY A 19 18.86 15.22 2.93
N VAL A 20 19.37 14.30 3.77
CA VAL A 20 18.99 14.18 5.18
C VAL A 20 19.73 15.24 5.99
N LEU A 21 19.01 15.99 6.82
CA LEU A 21 19.63 16.91 7.77
C LEU A 21 20.67 16.20 8.63
N ASP A 22 21.80 16.88 8.90
CA ASP A 22 22.90 16.34 9.73
C ASP A 22 22.34 15.63 10.98
N PRO A 23 22.59 14.33 11.18
CA PRO A 23 22.08 13.59 12.33
C PRO A 23 22.48 14.21 13.68
N ALA A 24 23.64 14.90 13.72
CA ALA A 24 24.07 15.61 14.92
C ALA A 24 23.20 16.87 15.17
N LEU A 25 22.78 17.54 14.11
CA LEU A 25 21.87 18.69 14.20
C LEU A 25 20.45 18.25 14.58
N LEU A 26 20.03 17.08 14.07
CA LEU A 26 18.77 16.45 14.44
C LEU A 26 18.77 16.07 15.94
N LEU A 27 19.82 15.38 16.40
CA LEU A 27 20.00 15.04 17.81
C LEU A 27 20.10 16.28 18.71
N ALA A 28 20.77 17.35 18.25
CA ALA A 28 20.86 18.60 18.99
C ALA A 28 19.51 19.33 19.07
N ARG A 29 18.70 19.28 17.99
CA ARG A 29 17.31 19.79 18.00
C ARG A 29 16.42 18.94 18.88
N MET A 30 16.52 17.62 18.82
CA MET A 30 15.76 16.72 19.71
C MET A 30 16.13 16.95 21.18
N ARG A 31 17.42 17.17 21.49
CA ARG A 31 17.86 17.56 22.86
C ARG A 31 17.32 18.91 23.33
N ARG A 32 17.02 19.84 22.43
CA ARG A 32 16.36 21.12 22.78
C ARG A 32 14.85 20.97 23.06
N PHE A 33 14.21 19.97 22.44
CA PHE A 33 12.81 19.62 22.76
C PHE A 33 12.69 18.77 24.03
N ALA A 34 13.72 18.01 24.39
CA ALA A 34 13.85 17.39 25.70
C ALA A 34 14.33 18.46 26.70
N GLN A 35 13.44 19.38 27.10
CA GLN A 35 13.65 20.10 28.35
C GLN A 35 13.76 19.05 29.47
N PRO A 36 14.61 19.25 30.47
CA PRO A 36 14.67 18.38 31.62
C PRO A 36 13.33 18.46 32.36
N SER A 37 12.34 17.72 31.90
CA SER A 37 11.22 17.38 32.72
C SER A 37 11.71 16.29 33.68
N GLU A 38 11.33 16.34 34.91
CA GLU A 38 11.68 15.39 35.96
C GLU A 38 11.22 13.94 35.67
N VAL A 39 10.63 13.72 34.50
CA VAL A 39 10.21 12.43 33.99
C VAL A 39 11.16 12.03 32.87
N ALA A 40 11.99 11.02 33.12
CA ALA A 40 12.79 10.38 32.07
C ALA A 40 11.84 9.77 31.04
N GLU A 41 11.81 10.33 29.83
CA GLU A 41 11.04 9.72 28.74
C GLU A 41 11.58 8.30 28.47
N PRO A 42 10.71 7.28 28.36
CA PRO A 42 11.13 5.94 28.07
C PRO A 42 11.97 5.90 26.76
N LEU A 43 13.09 5.22 26.82
CA LEU A 43 14.01 5.08 25.66
C LEU A 43 13.29 4.57 24.39
N GLU A 44 12.22 3.82 24.59
CA GLU A 44 11.32 3.30 23.58
C GLU A 44 10.58 4.41 22.82
N LEU A 45 10.11 5.46 23.49
CA LEU A 45 9.47 6.60 22.84
C LEU A 45 10.47 7.38 21.99
N LEU A 46 11.70 7.51 22.43
CA LEU A 46 12.76 8.15 21.65
C LEU A 46 13.11 7.33 20.42
N ARG A 47 13.21 6.00 20.55
CA ARG A 47 13.44 5.07 19.43
C ARG A 47 12.28 5.12 18.43
N ALA A 48 11.06 5.06 18.90
CA ALA A 48 9.86 5.20 18.07
C ALA A 48 9.86 6.53 17.31
N GLY A 49 10.13 7.66 18.00
CA GLY A 49 10.23 8.97 17.37
C GLY A 49 11.29 9.06 16.28
N ILE A 50 12.46 8.43 16.46
CA ILE A 50 13.52 8.37 15.44
C ILE A 50 13.07 7.56 14.23
N VAL A 51 12.43 6.40 14.44
CA VAL A 51 11.93 5.53 13.36
C VAL A 51 10.83 6.25 12.57
N PHE A 52 9.86 6.87 13.25
CA PHE A 52 8.80 7.65 12.59
C PHE A 52 9.36 8.80 11.77
N HIS A 53 10.34 9.53 12.31
CA HIS A 53 10.95 10.64 11.59
C HIS A 53 11.76 10.17 10.37
N ALA A 54 12.55 9.11 10.51
CA ALA A 54 13.30 8.52 9.40
C ALA A 54 12.35 8.00 8.30
N ARG A 55 11.26 7.34 8.68
CA ARG A 55 10.23 6.86 7.76
C ARG A 55 9.54 8.02 7.03
N GLY A 56 9.21 9.10 7.74
CA GLY A 56 8.65 10.31 7.15
C GLY A 56 9.56 10.95 6.11
N LEU A 57 10.87 10.99 6.35
CA LEU A 57 11.85 11.51 5.40
C LEU A 57 11.98 10.61 4.15
N VAL A 58 11.98 9.30 4.33
CA VAL A 58 12.01 8.33 3.20
C VAL A 58 10.75 8.48 2.36
N ASN A 59 9.57 8.53 3.00
CA ASN A 59 8.29 8.71 2.31
C ASN A 59 8.27 10.01 1.51
N ALA A 60 8.63 11.14 2.12
CA ALA A 60 8.63 12.43 1.46
C ALA A 60 9.57 12.44 0.24
N LYS A 61 10.75 11.82 0.36
CA LYS A 61 11.72 11.77 -0.72
C LYS A 61 11.27 10.85 -1.87
N ALA A 62 10.74 9.67 -1.56
CA ALA A 62 10.22 8.76 -2.57
C ALA A 62 9.04 9.39 -3.34
N ILE A 63 8.10 10.02 -2.64
CA ILE A 63 6.97 10.72 -3.25
C ILE A 63 7.46 11.87 -4.13
N GLN A 64 8.45 12.65 -3.69
CA GLN A 64 8.99 13.77 -4.49
C GLN A 64 9.66 13.33 -5.79
N HIS A 65 10.28 12.17 -5.79
CA HIS A 65 10.96 11.64 -6.97
C HIS A 65 10.04 10.87 -7.93
N ASN A 66 8.82 10.52 -7.48
CA ASN A 66 7.88 9.68 -8.21
C ASN A 66 6.51 10.35 -8.31
N LEU A 67 6.45 11.59 -8.78
CA LEU A 67 5.19 12.35 -8.93
C LEU A 67 4.20 11.69 -9.89
N ASP A 68 4.70 10.89 -10.85
CA ASP A 68 3.86 10.19 -11.83
C ASP A 68 3.30 8.86 -11.32
N TRP A 69 3.58 8.49 -10.07
CA TRP A 69 3.07 7.27 -9.48
C TRP A 69 1.60 7.39 -9.09
N VAL A 70 0.91 6.27 -9.09
CA VAL A 70 -0.42 6.15 -8.48
C VAL A 70 -0.22 5.91 -6.99
N TRP A 71 -0.36 6.96 -6.20
CA TRP A 71 -0.20 6.93 -4.76
C TRP A 71 -1.52 6.65 -4.04
N PRO A 72 -1.50 6.29 -2.72
CA PRO A 72 -2.71 6.23 -1.91
C PRO A 72 -3.46 7.56 -1.92
N TYR A 73 -4.78 7.52 -1.75
CA TYR A 73 -5.64 8.71 -1.86
C TYR A 73 -5.21 9.88 -0.95
N TRP A 74 -4.65 9.62 0.23
CA TRP A 74 -4.20 10.68 1.14
C TRP A 74 -2.99 11.45 0.59
N VAL A 75 -2.14 10.80 -0.19
CA VAL A 75 -1.03 11.45 -0.90
C VAL A 75 -1.56 12.33 -2.02
N GLU A 76 -2.49 11.82 -2.83
CA GLU A 76 -3.14 12.57 -3.91
C GLU A 76 -3.80 13.85 -3.38
N ARG A 77 -4.49 13.78 -2.25
CA ARG A 77 -5.08 14.95 -1.59
C ARG A 77 -4.06 15.97 -1.12
N GLN A 78 -2.91 15.52 -0.61
CA GLN A 78 -1.85 16.43 -0.16
C GLN A 78 -1.20 17.21 -1.30
N PHE A 79 -1.32 16.76 -2.54
CA PHE A 79 -0.85 17.49 -3.71
C PHE A 79 -1.88 18.44 -4.31
N ASN A 80 -3.12 18.41 -3.85
CA ASN A 80 -4.18 19.29 -4.32
C ASN A 80 -4.36 20.49 -3.38
N PRO A 81 -3.88 21.71 -3.74
CA PRO A 81 -4.01 22.89 -2.90
C PRO A 81 -5.45 23.35 -2.65
N ALA A 82 -6.39 22.92 -3.51
CA ALA A 82 -7.81 23.22 -3.37
C ALA A 82 -8.55 22.29 -2.40
N ASP A 83 -7.92 21.18 -1.99
CA ASP A 83 -8.49 20.28 -1.00
C ASP A 83 -8.49 20.93 0.38
N LYS A 84 -9.64 20.85 1.08
CA LYS A 84 -9.79 21.43 2.45
C LYS A 84 -8.81 20.86 3.46
N SER A 85 -8.26 19.72 3.17
CA SER A 85 -7.30 19.00 4.00
C SER A 85 -5.85 19.23 3.59
N PHE A 86 -5.62 20.06 2.59
CA PHE A 86 -4.28 20.39 2.12
C PHE A 86 -3.46 21.05 3.25
N VAL A 87 -2.34 20.42 3.59
CA VAL A 87 -1.36 20.96 4.53
C VAL A 87 -0.12 21.35 3.78
N PRO A 88 0.29 22.65 3.80
CA PRO A 88 1.51 23.08 3.12
C PRO A 88 2.72 22.24 3.50
N ARG A 89 3.57 21.93 2.54
CA ARG A 89 4.73 21.05 2.69
C ARG A 89 5.66 21.38 3.86
N ALA A 90 5.78 22.66 4.21
CA ALA A 90 6.58 23.12 5.33
C ALA A 90 6.11 22.56 6.69
N PHE A 91 4.84 22.22 6.80
CA PHE A 91 4.24 21.65 8.02
C PHE A 91 4.14 20.13 7.99
N SER A 92 4.27 19.49 6.83
CA SER A 92 4.18 18.02 6.69
C SER A 92 5.36 17.27 7.33
N PHE A 93 6.46 17.97 7.63
CA PHE A 93 7.62 17.38 8.30
C PHE A 93 7.43 17.18 9.82
N SER A 94 6.52 17.93 10.43
CA SER A 94 6.31 17.88 11.87
C SER A 94 4.96 17.27 12.27
N HIS A 95 4.04 17.16 11.34
CA HIS A 95 2.71 16.62 11.59
C HIS A 95 2.43 15.52 10.61
N ILE A 96 2.51 14.29 11.10
CA ILE A 96 1.86 13.16 10.45
C ILE A 96 0.38 13.52 10.44
N ASN A 97 -0.15 13.89 9.27
CA ASN A 97 -1.55 14.22 9.17
C ASN A 97 -2.38 12.93 9.22
N LEU A 98 -2.67 12.49 10.43
CA LEU A 98 -3.45 11.30 10.70
C LEU A 98 -4.89 11.39 10.14
N THR A 99 -5.37 12.61 9.86
CA THR A 99 -6.74 12.81 9.38
C THR A 99 -6.99 12.28 7.98
N HIS A 100 -5.95 12.05 7.19
CA HIS A 100 -6.06 11.54 5.81
C HIS A 100 -5.64 10.09 5.65
N ARG A 101 -5.06 9.50 6.68
CA ARG A 101 -4.66 8.10 6.71
C ARG A 101 -5.76 7.23 7.31
N ASN A 102 -6.99 7.43 6.86
CA ASN A 102 -8.10 6.63 7.30
C ASN A 102 -8.02 5.24 6.69
N TRP A 103 -8.33 4.25 7.47
CA TRP A 103 -8.48 2.87 7.05
C TRP A 103 -9.44 2.12 7.96
N THR A 104 -9.99 1.04 7.46
CA THR A 104 -10.87 0.14 8.19
C THR A 104 -10.19 -1.21 8.33
N ALA A 105 -10.04 -1.71 9.54
CA ALA A 105 -9.59 -3.07 9.77
C ALA A 105 -10.71 -4.08 9.46
N VAL A 106 -10.38 -5.17 8.79
CA VAL A 106 -11.31 -6.24 8.39
C VAL A 106 -10.80 -7.57 8.90
N GLY A 107 -10.57 -7.65 10.22
CA GLY A 107 -10.00 -8.83 10.85
C GLY A 107 -11.05 -9.82 11.33
N LEU A 108 -10.56 -10.96 11.83
CA LEU A 108 -11.34 -11.95 12.55
C LEU A 108 -11.18 -11.74 14.06
N PRO A 109 -12.24 -11.94 14.85
CA PRO A 109 -12.15 -11.85 16.30
C PRO A 109 -11.04 -12.76 16.85
N GLY A 110 -10.15 -12.20 17.66
CA GLY A 110 -9.03 -12.91 18.25
C GLY A 110 -7.82 -13.14 17.35
N ALA A 111 -7.87 -12.82 16.06
CA ALA A 111 -6.71 -12.92 15.18
C ALA A 111 -5.68 -11.82 15.53
N PRO A 112 -4.39 -12.16 15.68
CA PRO A 112 -3.34 -11.19 16.02
C PRO A 112 -2.93 -10.31 14.84
N VAL A 113 -3.39 -10.64 13.64
CA VAL A 113 -3.13 -9.91 12.39
C VAL A 113 -4.44 -9.64 11.66
N TYR A 114 -4.50 -8.57 10.91
CA TYR A 114 -5.69 -8.15 10.17
C TYR A 114 -5.31 -7.36 8.92
N PRO A 115 -6.09 -7.48 7.85
CA PRO A 115 -6.02 -6.58 6.72
C PRO A 115 -6.61 -5.23 7.07
N ILE A 116 -6.15 -4.20 6.39
CA ILE A 116 -6.74 -2.87 6.40
C ILE A 116 -7.14 -2.46 4.99
N VAL A 117 -8.22 -1.72 4.89
CA VAL A 117 -8.74 -1.18 3.62
C VAL A 117 -8.88 0.33 3.77
N ASP A 118 -8.28 1.08 2.86
CA ASP A 118 -8.38 2.53 2.86
C ASP A 118 -9.74 2.99 2.28
N PRO A 119 -10.13 4.28 2.41
CA PRO A 119 -11.41 4.78 1.90
C PRO A 119 -11.60 4.65 0.39
N ARG A 120 -10.56 4.32 -0.36
CA ARG A 120 -10.58 4.13 -1.81
C ARG A 120 -10.50 2.66 -2.24
N GLY A 121 -10.45 1.73 -1.27
CA GLY A 121 -10.41 0.31 -1.54
C GLY A 121 -9.01 -0.26 -1.77
N LEU A 122 -7.95 0.49 -1.44
CA LEU A 122 -6.61 -0.05 -1.36
C LEU A 122 -6.56 -1.09 -0.24
N VAL A 123 -6.19 -2.32 -0.56
CA VAL A 123 -6.17 -3.43 0.39
C VAL A 123 -4.75 -3.70 0.83
N THR A 124 -4.49 -3.60 2.13
CA THR A 124 -3.22 -3.98 2.74
C THR A 124 -3.46 -5.30 3.49
N PRO A 125 -2.99 -6.43 2.96
CA PRO A 125 -3.30 -7.75 3.53
C PRO A 125 -2.78 -7.92 4.96
N LEU A 126 -1.61 -7.35 5.24
CA LEU A 126 -1.03 -7.28 6.57
C LEU A 126 -0.85 -5.80 6.92
N HIS A 127 -1.45 -5.34 8.00
CA HIS A 127 -1.59 -3.92 8.36
C HIS A 127 -0.32 -3.06 8.24
N ASP A 128 0.86 -3.65 8.36
CA ASP A 128 2.18 -3.01 8.24
C ASP A 128 2.93 -3.38 6.94
N GLY A 129 2.25 -4.07 6.01
CA GLY A 129 2.82 -4.55 4.76
C GLY A 129 2.50 -3.67 3.55
N TRP A 130 2.84 -4.18 2.40
CA TRP A 130 2.51 -3.65 1.07
C TRP A 130 1.01 -3.80 0.77
N SER A 131 0.53 -3.19 -0.33
CA SER A 131 -0.90 -3.19 -0.68
C SER A 131 -1.20 -3.75 -2.06
N LEU A 132 -2.47 -4.09 -2.26
CA LEU A 132 -3.09 -4.36 -3.55
C LEU A 132 -3.97 -3.17 -3.93
N ASP A 133 -3.83 -2.72 -5.17
CA ASP A 133 -4.67 -1.70 -5.78
C ASP A 133 -5.39 -2.27 -7.00
N PHE A 134 -6.57 -1.74 -7.34
CA PHE A 134 -7.44 -2.25 -8.37
C PHE A 134 -7.90 -1.12 -9.28
N TRP A 135 -7.69 -1.29 -10.60
CA TRP A 135 -7.96 -0.24 -11.57
C TRP A 135 -8.71 -0.77 -12.77
N ILE A 136 -9.36 0.14 -13.51
CA ILE A 136 -9.83 -0.12 -14.86
C ILE A 136 -9.05 0.80 -15.80
N VAL A 137 -8.48 0.22 -16.87
CA VAL A 137 -7.79 0.95 -17.93
C VAL A 137 -8.40 0.52 -19.26
N THR A 138 -9.00 1.45 -19.99
CA THR A 138 -9.62 1.14 -21.27
C THR A 138 -8.61 1.19 -22.42
N ASP A 139 -8.99 0.60 -23.56
CA ASP A 139 -8.15 0.64 -24.77
C ASP A 139 -7.99 2.08 -25.29
N SER A 140 -8.97 2.96 -25.08
CA SER A 140 -8.89 4.41 -25.35
C SER A 140 -8.07 5.18 -24.30
N ARG A 141 -7.51 4.48 -23.29
CA ARG A 141 -6.74 5.03 -22.17
C ARG A 141 -7.54 5.86 -21.17
N ARG A 142 -8.87 5.75 -21.13
CA ARG A 142 -9.62 6.21 -19.95
C ARG A 142 -9.25 5.33 -18.75
N ARG A 143 -9.27 5.89 -17.57
CA ARG A 143 -8.76 5.23 -16.37
C ARG A 143 -9.66 5.47 -15.18
N LEU A 144 -10.03 4.43 -14.50
CA LEU A 144 -10.62 4.49 -13.16
C LEU A 144 -9.54 4.08 -12.16
N LEU A 145 -9.02 5.07 -11.44
CA LEU A 145 -8.01 4.92 -10.39
C LEU A 145 -8.65 5.39 -9.09
N PRO A 146 -9.04 4.49 -8.18
CA PRO A 146 -9.80 4.87 -6.99
C PRO A 146 -9.15 5.97 -6.15
N SER A 147 -7.82 5.95 -6.02
CA SER A 147 -7.07 6.96 -5.25
C SER A 147 -7.20 8.39 -5.79
N LYS A 148 -7.49 8.54 -7.09
CA LYS A 148 -7.59 9.84 -7.78
C LYS A 148 -9.02 10.34 -7.95
N LEU A 149 -10.01 9.56 -7.50
CA LEU A 149 -11.41 9.92 -7.62
C LEU A 149 -11.84 10.94 -6.55
N ASP A 150 -12.80 11.79 -6.89
CA ASP A 150 -13.49 12.64 -5.93
C ASP A 150 -14.35 11.82 -4.95
N ASP A 151 -14.70 12.42 -3.81
CA ASP A 151 -15.44 11.73 -2.75
C ASP A 151 -16.82 11.25 -3.20
N GLU A 152 -17.48 12.00 -4.08
CA GLU A 152 -18.79 11.64 -4.62
C GLU A 152 -18.76 10.40 -5.54
N ALA A 153 -17.62 10.14 -6.17
CA ALA A 153 -17.41 9.00 -7.07
C ALA A 153 -17.16 7.69 -6.34
N VAL A 154 -16.93 7.72 -5.01
CA VAL A 154 -16.60 6.55 -4.21
C VAL A 154 -17.56 6.39 -3.05
N LYS A 155 -18.09 5.17 -2.88
CA LYS A 155 -18.94 4.80 -1.75
C LYS A 155 -18.38 3.59 -1.06
N GLN A 156 -18.02 3.72 0.21
CA GLN A 156 -17.55 2.61 1.04
C GLN A 156 -18.56 2.29 2.13
N ARG A 157 -18.72 1.00 2.44
CA ARG A 157 -19.60 0.50 3.49
C ARG A 157 -18.95 -0.66 4.21
N LEU A 158 -19.18 -0.74 5.52
CA LEU A 158 -18.85 -1.89 6.34
C LEU A 158 -20.08 -2.81 6.40
N LEU A 159 -19.88 -4.07 6.04
CA LEU A 159 -20.85 -5.14 6.21
C LEU A 159 -20.46 -5.96 7.45
N LEU A 160 -21.43 -6.20 8.34
CA LEU A 160 -21.22 -6.98 9.56
C LEU A 160 -21.72 -8.43 9.41
N GLU A 161 -22.64 -8.66 8.47
CA GLU A 161 -23.27 -9.96 8.21
C GLU A 161 -23.22 -10.29 6.72
N PRO A 162 -23.06 -11.56 6.31
CA PRO A 162 -22.84 -12.76 7.15
C PRO A 162 -21.42 -12.85 7.73
N ALA A 163 -20.49 -12.04 7.26
CA ALA A 163 -19.11 -11.89 7.73
C ALA A 163 -18.68 -10.43 7.62
N LEU A 164 -17.72 -10.04 8.46
CA LEU A 164 -17.13 -8.71 8.41
C LEU A 164 -16.47 -8.49 7.05
N ALA A 165 -16.93 -7.48 6.31
CA ALA A 165 -16.39 -7.12 5.01
C ALA A 165 -16.48 -5.61 4.78
N VAL A 166 -15.50 -5.06 4.05
CA VAL A 166 -15.55 -3.69 3.52
C VAL A 166 -15.89 -3.75 2.04
N THR A 167 -16.94 -3.04 1.64
CA THR A 167 -17.31 -2.88 0.23
C THR A 167 -16.97 -1.47 -0.23
N THR A 168 -16.30 -1.34 -1.39
CA THR A 168 -15.96 -0.06 -2.00
C THR A 168 -16.49 -0.05 -3.43
N ALA A 169 -17.31 0.93 -3.77
CA ALA A 169 -17.87 1.12 -5.11
C ALA A 169 -17.35 2.43 -5.70
N CYS A 170 -16.63 2.34 -6.82
CA CYS A 170 -16.08 3.47 -7.55
C CYS A 170 -16.77 3.60 -8.91
N ARG A 171 -17.13 4.84 -9.29
CA ARG A 171 -17.85 5.10 -10.55
C ARG A 171 -17.42 6.42 -11.17
N ILE A 172 -17.06 6.38 -12.45
CA ILE A 172 -16.73 7.55 -13.26
C ILE A 172 -16.94 7.21 -14.75
N ASP A 173 -17.61 8.08 -15.48
CA ASP A 173 -17.68 8.09 -16.96
C ASP A 173 -17.85 6.71 -17.62
N GLY A 174 -18.89 5.97 -17.27
CA GLY A 174 -19.17 4.64 -17.84
C GLY A 174 -18.33 3.51 -17.28
N LEU A 175 -17.39 3.80 -16.37
CA LEU A 175 -16.56 2.81 -15.66
C LEU A 175 -17.09 2.58 -14.25
N ARG A 176 -17.14 1.32 -13.84
CA ARG A 176 -17.55 0.93 -12.49
C ARG A 176 -16.64 -0.17 -11.96
N LEU A 177 -16.15 0.02 -10.74
CA LEU A 177 -15.36 -0.96 -9.99
C LEU A 177 -16.00 -1.15 -8.62
N ASP A 178 -16.44 -2.37 -8.34
CA ASP A 178 -16.97 -2.76 -7.03
C ASP A 178 -15.98 -3.76 -6.40
N LEU A 179 -15.58 -3.50 -5.16
CA LEU A 179 -14.67 -4.32 -4.37
C LEU A 179 -15.40 -4.79 -3.11
N ALA A 180 -15.14 -6.02 -2.67
CA ALA A 180 -15.58 -6.52 -1.38
C ALA A 180 -14.45 -7.30 -0.74
N THR A 181 -13.89 -6.77 0.34
CA THR A 181 -12.74 -7.35 1.05
C THR A 181 -13.17 -7.91 2.40
N SER A 182 -12.83 -9.17 2.66
CA SER A 182 -13.05 -9.90 3.91
C SER A 182 -11.81 -10.67 4.31
N MET A 183 -11.75 -11.09 5.57
CA MET A 183 -10.78 -12.07 6.07
C MET A 183 -11.52 -13.35 6.45
N GLU A 184 -11.01 -14.48 6.04
CA GLU A 184 -11.61 -15.80 6.28
C GLU A 184 -10.54 -16.77 6.77
N ILE A 185 -10.95 -17.81 7.52
CA ILE A 185 -10.06 -18.94 7.83
C ILE A 185 -10.29 -20.01 6.77
N ALA A 186 -9.23 -20.35 6.03
CA ALA A 186 -9.28 -21.43 5.07
C ALA A 186 -9.40 -22.81 5.75
N GLU A 187 -9.84 -23.83 5.01
CA GLU A 187 -10.06 -25.19 5.54
C GLU A 187 -8.84 -25.79 6.26
N HIS A 188 -7.64 -25.42 5.82
CA HIS A 188 -6.38 -25.86 6.42
C HIS A 188 -5.90 -25.01 7.60
N GLY A 189 -6.72 -24.02 8.05
CA GLY A 189 -6.49 -23.22 9.26
C GLY A 189 -5.65 -21.97 9.08
N SER A 190 -5.15 -21.66 7.88
CA SER A 190 -4.53 -20.37 7.61
C SER A 190 -5.59 -19.28 7.37
N ALA A 191 -5.29 -18.06 7.72
CA ALA A 191 -6.15 -16.94 7.36
C ALA A 191 -5.89 -16.52 5.91
N GLU A 192 -6.97 -16.21 5.20
CA GLU A 192 -6.92 -15.61 3.86
C GLU A 192 -7.64 -14.26 3.86
N VAL A 193 -6.98 -13.26 3.31
CA VAL A 193 -7.62 -12.00 2.92
C VAL A 193 -8.17 -12.18 1.51
N ARG A 194 -9.47 -12.02 1.34
CA ARG A 194 -10.14 -12.16 0.04
C ARG A 194 -10.74 -10.84 -0.41
N THR A 195 -10.49 -10.51 -1.67
CA THR A 195 -11.14 -9.39 -2.35
C THR A 195 -11.89 -9.91 -3.56
N LYS A 196 -13.21 -9.76 -3.54
CA LYS A 196 -14.07 -9.98 -4.70
C LYS A 196 -14.16 -8.67 -5.47
N ILE A 197 -13.91 -8.73 -6.77
CA ILE A 197 -13.81 -7.59 -7.65
C ILE A 197 -14.85 -7.76 -8.75
N ARG A 198 -15.60 -6.69 -9.04
CA ARG A 198 -16.46 -6.62 -10.20
C ARG A 198 -16.16 -5.35 -10.98
N ALA A 199 -15.70 -5.50 -12.20
CA ALA A 199 -15.40 -4.41 -13.11
C ALA A 199 -16.43 -4.37 -14.24
N VAL A 200 -16.89 -3.18 -14.58
CA VAL A 200 -17.78 -2.92 -15.72
C VAL A 200 -17.23 -1.71 -16.47
N SER A 201 -17.16 -1.81 -17.77
CA SER A 201 -16.72 -0.75 -18.67
C SER A 201 -17.68 -0.64 -19.86
N ASP A 202 -17.94 0.55 -20.36
CA ASP A 202 -18.70 0.80 -21.57
C ASP A 202 -17.88 0.61 -22.86
N GLU A 203 -16.57 0.36 -22.73
CA GLU A 203 -15.66 0.02 -23.80
C GLU A 203 -14.72 -1.12 -23.40
N ASP A 204 -14.07 -1.73 -24.38
CA ASP A 204 -13.07 -2.76 -24.14
C ASP A 204 -11.86 -2.20 -23.36
N GLY A 205 -11.31 -3.02 -22.47
CA GLY A 205 -10.19 -2.61 -21.62
C GLY A 205 -9.69 -3.71 -20.71
N TRP A 206 -9.18 -3.31 -19.55
CA TRP A 206 -8.48 -4.17 -18.62
C TRP A 206 -8.89 -3.87 -17.18
N LEU A 207 -9.23 -4.91 -16.44
CA LEU A 207 -9.16 -4.90 -15.00
C LEU A 207 -7.71 -5.16 -14.59
N VAL A 208 -7.16 -4.32 -13.74
CA VAL A 208 -5.78 -4.40 -13.27
C VAL A 208 -5.76 -4.69 -11.78
N VAL A 209 -4.98 -5.70 -11.40
CA VAL A 209 -4.64 -6.01 -10.00
C VAL A 209 -3.16 -5.68 -9.82
N ALA A 210 -2.85 -4.68 -9.00
CA ALA A 210 -1.51 -4.16 -8.84
C ALA A 210 -0.96 -4.34 -7.42
N VAL A 211 0.27 -4.85 -7.31
CA VAL A 211 1.06 -4.86 -6.06
C VAL A 211 1.75 -3.52 -5.92
N ARG A 212 1.58 -2.90 -4.73
CA ARG A 212 2.05 -1.54 -4.45
C ARG A 212 3.02 -1.52 -3.26
N PRO A 213 4.19 -0.85 -3.39
CA PRO A 213 5.18 -0.73 -2.32
C PRO A 213 4.80 0.33 -1.29
N TYR A 214 3.55 0.38 -0.89
CA TYR A 214 3.04 1.32 0.11
C TYR A 214 1.72 0.82 0.71
N ASN A 215 1.31 1.44 1.78
CA ASN A 215 0.01 1.26 2.41
C ASN A 215 -0.52 2.62 2.89
N PRO A 216 -1.68 2.72 3.56
CA PRO A 216 -2.19 3.97 4.11
C PRO A 216 -1.24 4.68 5.09
N GLU A 217 -0.29 3.97 5.71
CA GLU A 217 0.66 4.52 6.67
C GLU A 217 1.97 5.02 6.03
N GLY A 218 2.23 4.67 4.76
CA GLY A 218 3.41 5.11 4.04
C GLY A 218 4.03 4.05 3.15
N ILE A 219 5.29 4.26 2.78
CA ILE A 219 6.05 3.34 1.94
C ILE A 219 6.34 2.05 2.71
N GLN A 220 6.10 0.91 2.03
CA GLN A 220 6.43 -0.43 2.46
C GLN A 220 7.29 -1.08 1.38
N PHE A 221 8.41 -1.65 1.77
CA PHE A 221 9.38 -2.15 0.80
C PHE A 221 8.89 -3.43 0.12
N VAL A 222 8.87 -3.40 -1.21
CA VAL A 222 8.70 -4.56 -2.10
C VAL A 222 9.98 -4.73 -2.88
N GLN A 223 10.80 -5.71 -2.51
CA GLN A 223 12.10 -5.98 -3.12
C GLN A 223 12.00 -6.89 -4.33
N SER A 224 11.00 -7.80 -4.33
CA SER A 224 10.80 -8.70 -5.46
C SER A 224 9.33 -9.01 -5.68
N ILE A 225 8.95 -9.18 -6.94
CA ILE A 225 7.66 -9.71 -7.37
C ILE A 225 7.95 -10.72 -8.47
N ALA A 226 7.42 -11.93 -8.33
CA ALA A 226 7.50 -12.96 -9.37
C ALA A 226 6.13 -13.60 -9.56
N ILE A 227 5.80 -13.99 -10.80
CA ILE A 227 4.65 -14.85 -11.07
C ILE A 227 5.09 -16.31 -10.93
N ASP A 228 4.27 -17.12 -10.30
CA ASP A 228 4.54 -18.54 -10.10
C ASP A 228 4.56 -19.33 -11.43
N SER A 229 4.93 -20.60 -11.38
CA SER A 229 4.99 -21.46 -12.57
C SER A 229 3.62 -21.69 -13.21
N SER A 230 2.55 -21.71 -12.42
CA SER A 230 1.17 -21.84 -12.91
C SER A 230 0.66 -20.57 -13.61
N GLY A 231 1.28 -19.42 -13.36
CA GLY A 231 0.86 -18.13 -13.86
C GLY A 231 -0.33 -17.54 -13.14
N THR A 232 -0.74 -18.11 -11.99
CA THR A 232 -1.97 -17.71 -11.27
C THR A 232 -1.70 -17.04 -9.94
N ALA A 233 -0.45 -16.85 -9.52
CA ALA A 233 -0.13 -16.19 -8.27
C ALA A 233 1.13 -15.33 -8.35
N PHE A 234 1.10 -14.15 -7.76
CA PHE A 234 2.30 -13.39 -7.44
C PHE A 234 2.93 -13.87 -6.13
N ARG A 235 4.24 -14.00 -6.15
CA ARG A 235 5.07 -14.09 -4.95
C ARG A 235 5.69 -12.72 -4.70
N VAL A 236 5.48 -12.17 -3.51
CA VAL A 236 5.98 -10.86 -3.11
C VAL A 236 6.98 -11.04 -1.99
N ASN A 237 8.19 -10.52 -2.17
CA ASN A 237 9.34 -10.66 -1.25
C ASN A 237 9.68 -12.10 -0.87
N ASP A 238 9.32 -13.08 -1.72
CA ASP A 238 9.43 -14.52 -1.44
C ASP A 238 8.66 -15.01 -0.18
N GLU A 239 7.88 -14.13 0.47
CA GLU A 239 7.20 -14.38 1.75
C GLU A 239 5.67 -14.51 1.58
N ALA A 240 5.07 -13.76 0.69
CA ALA A 240 3.61 -13.71 0.54
C ALA A 240 3.17 -14.12 -0.87
N THR A 241 2.07 -14.85 -0.92
CA THR A 241 1.45 -15.30 -2.17
C THR A 241 0.11 -14.62 -2.39
N VAL A 242 -0.01 -13.92 -3.53
CA VAL A 242 -1.27 -13.32 -4.01
C VAL A 242 -1.86 -14.21 -5.09
N LYS A 243 -2.89 -14.97 -4.76
CA LYS A 243 -3.62 -15.81 -5.72
C LYS A 243 -4.56 -14.94 -6.55
N LEU A 244 -4.49 -15.04 -7.85
CA LEU A 244 -5.25 -14.20 -8.80
C LEU A 244 -6.58 -14.81 -9.26
N GLY A 245 -6.96 -15.99 -8.75
CA GLY A 245 -8.19 -16.70 -9.12
C GLY A 245 -8.17 -17.36 -10.50
N GLU A 246 -7.52 -16.72 -11.47
CA GLU A 246 -7.31 -17.22 -12.83
C GLU A 246 -6.00 -16.64 -13.41
N PRO A 247 -5.45 -17.21 -14.48
CA PRO A 247 -4.28 -16.65 -15.15
C PRO A 247 -4.61 -15.29 -15.77
N PRO A 248 -3.75 -14.26 -15.58
CA PRO A 248 -3.93 -12.96 -16.24
C PRO A 248 -3.63 -13.06 -17.74
N ASP A 249 -4.34 -12.26 -18.54
CA ASP A 249 -4.11 -12.14 -19.98
C ASP A 249 -2.78 -11.42 -20.29
N SER A 250 -2.33 -10.55 -19.37
CA SER A 250 -1.06 -9.84 -19.51
C SER A 250 -0.47 -9.51 -18.15
N LEU A 251 0.85 -9.39 -18.11
CA LEU A 251 1.63 -9.02 -16.93
C LEU A 251 2.48 -7.80 -17.22
N ARG A 252 2.64 -6.97 -16.20
CA ARG A 252 3.59 -5.86 -16.18
C ARG A 252 4.32 -5.86 -14.86
N MET A 253 5.62 -5.65 -14.91
CA MET A 253 6.46 -5.49 -13.73
C MET A 253 7.44 -4.36 -13.97
N ALA A 254 7.73 -3.57 -12.95
CA ALA A 254 8.67 -2.46 -13.03
C ALA A 254 9.46 -2.32 -11.72
N HIS A 255 10.74 -1.98 -11.84
CA HIS A 255 11.55 -1.56 -10.71
C HIS A 255 11.63 -0.03 -10.63
N TYR A 256 12.17 0.48 -9.53
CA TYR A 256 12.21 1.91 -9.24
C TYR A 256 12.71 2.81 -10.39
N ALA A 257 13.77 2.40 -11.09
CA ALA A 257 14.35 3.21 -12.16
C ALA A 257 13.48 3.26 -13.43
N GLU A 258 12.57 2.30 -13.61
CA GLU A 258 11.61 2.28 -14.73
C GLU A 258 10.35 3.10 -14.40
N GLY A 259 10.15 3.44 -13.13
CA GLY A 259 8.98 4.15 -12.64
C GLY A 259 7.85 3.22 -12.20
N ASP A 260 6.65 3.77 -12.09
CA ASP A 260 5.47 3.00 -11.71
C ASP A 260 5.00 2.11 -12.88
N VAL A 261 4.67 0.87 -12.57
CA VAL A 261 4.08 -0.08 -13.55
C VAL A 261 2.87 0.52 -14.29
N TYR A 262 2.17 1.45 -13.67
CA TYR A 262 1.05 2.19 -14.23
C TYR A 262 1.40 2.99 -15.49
N LEU A 263 2.59 3.54 -15.59
CA LEU A 263 3.00 4.41 -16.70
C LEU A 263 2.96 3.70 -18.05
N ASP A 264 3.10 2.39 -18.04
CA ASP A 264 3.22 1.57 -19.24
C ASP A 264 1.98 0.67 -19.50
N LEU A 265 0.85 0.96 -18.82
CA LEU A 265 -0.42 0.26 -19.04
C LEU A 265 -1.17 0.83 -20.25
N PRO A 266 -1.81 -0.04 -21.07
CA PRO A 266 -1.92 -1.50 -21.00
C PRO A 266 -0.81 -2.29 -21.73
N GLY A 267 0.39 -1.78 -21.82
CA GLY A 267 1.50 -2.42 -22.52
C GLY A 267 1.80 -3.86 -22.06
N LYS A 268 2.69 -4.53 -22.79
CA LYS A 268 3.18 -5.88 -22.48
C LYS A 268 4.69 -5.84 -22.28
N ASN A 269 5.21 -6.22 -21.13
CA ASN A 269 6.66 -6.41 -20.97
C ASN A 269 7.10 -7.88 -20.93
N GLY A 270 6.16 -8.79 -20.69
CA GLY A 270 6.44 -10.23 -20.65
C GLY A 270 7.37 -10.69 -19.52
N GLN A 271 7.80 -9.78 -18.65
CA GLN A 271 8.62 -10.11 -17.49
C GLN A 271 7.81 -10.92 -16.50
N ARG A 272 8.41 -11.99 -16.00
CA ARG A 272 7.80 -12.87 -14.99
C ARG A 272 8.35 -12.64 -13.59
N GLU A 273 9.38 -11.83 -13.46
CA GLU A 273 10.01 -11.47 -12.20
C GLU A 273 10.58 -10.05 -12.31
N VAL A 274 10.52 -9.30 -11.23
CA VAL A 274 11.21 -8.03 -11.02
C VAL A 274 11.88 -8.02 -9.66
N ARG A 275 13.09 -7.46 -9.61
CA ARG A 275 13.83 -7.18 -8.36
C ARG A 275 14.17 -5.70 -8.30
N CYS A 276 14.09 -5.14 -7.11
CA CYS A 276 14.35 -3.73 -6.88
C CYS A 276 15.14 -3.53 -5.58
N ASP A 277 16.40 -3.17 -5.69
CA ASP A 277 17.29 -2.96 -4.53
C ASP A 277 16.83 -1.79 -3.64
N VAL A 278 16.01 -0.87 -4.20
CA VAL A 278 15.43 0.25 -3.47
C VAL A 278 14.16 -0.16 -2.72
N GLY A 279 13.61 -1.36 -3.00
CA GLY A 279 12.38 -1.84 -2.40
C GLY A 279 11.11 -1.17 -2.94
N MET A 280 11.14 -0.68 -4.17
CA MET A 280 10.01 -0.03 -4.86
C MET A 280 9.59 -0.81 -6.11
N ALA A 281 9.63 -2.14 -6.04
CA ALA A 281 9.09 -2.96 -7.12
C ALA A 281 7.57 -2.82 -7.19
N THR A 282 7.04 -2.78 -8.41
CA THR A 282 5.61 -2.79 -8.71
C THR A 282 5.29 -3.88 -9.72
N GLY A 283 4.12 -4.49 -9.59
CA GLY A 283 3.66 -5.53 -10.51
C GLY A 283 2.17 -5.40 -10.74
N ALA A 284 1.72 -5.71 -11.95
CA ALA A 284 0.31 -5.66 -12.33
C ALA A 284 -0.07 -6.89 -13.17
N ALA A 285 -1.19 -7.50 -12.79
CA ALA A 285 -1.89 -8.52 -13.55
C ALA A 285 -3.09 -7.86 -14.25
N LEU A 286 -3.22 -8.08 -15.55
CA LEU A 286 -4.25 -7.49 -16.39
C LEU A 286 -5.20 -8.58 -16.89
N PHE A 287 -6.50 -8.34 -16.72
CA PHE A 287 -7.58 -9.24 -17.12
C PHE A 287 -8.48 -8.50 -18.11
N ARG A 288 -8.77 -9.11 -19.26
CA ARG A 288 -9.58 -8.50 -20.30
C ARG A 288 -11.00 -8.19 -19.80
N VAL A 289 -11.45 -6.99 -20.06
CA VAL A 289 -12.85 -6.54 -19.82
C VAL A 289 -13.44 -6.19 -21.17
N HIS A 290 -14.62 -6.73 -21.46
CA HIS A 290 -15.36 -6.43 -22.70
C HIS A 290 -16.46 -5.41 -22.43
N ALA A 291 -16.69 -4.53 -23.39
CA ALA A 291 -17.70 -3.47 -23.32
C ALA A 291 -19.06 -4.00 -22.90
N GLY A 292 -19.64 -3.42 -21.85
CA GLY A 292 -20.95 -3.77 -21.32
C GLY A 292 -21.05 -5.12 -20.59
N ILE A 293 -19.98 -5.92 -20.55
CA ILE A 293 -19.96 -7.23 -19.90
C ILE A 293 -19.25 -7.12 -18.53
N PRO A 294 -19.94 -7.41 -17.42
CA PRO A 294 -19.30 -7.44 -16.11
C PRO A 294 -18.18 -8.48 -16.04
N ARG A 295 -17.04 -8.09 -15.50
CA ARG A 295 -15.90 -8.97 -15.21
C ARG A 295 -15.82 -9.17 -13.71
N ASP A 296 -16.04 -10.40 -13.26
CA ASP A 296 -15.88 -10.79 -11.87
C ASP A 296 -14.53 -11.50 -11.71
N LEU A 297 -13.79 -11.16 -10.64
CA LEU A 297 -12.50 -11.75 -10.29
C LEU A 297 -12.39 -11.89 -8.77
N GLY A 298 -11.78 -12.97 -8.31
CA GLY A 298 -11.41 -13.16 -6.90
C GLY A 298 -9.89 -13.11 -6.74
N VAL A 299 -9.43 -12.30 -5.80
CA VAL A 299 -8.02 -12.25 -5.40
C VAL A 299 -7.91 -12.61 -3.94
N SER A 300 -6.96 -13.46 -3.57
CA SER A 300 -6.71 -13.77 -2.16
C SER A 300 -5.24 -13.77 -1.79
N VAL A 301 -4.96 -13.42 -0.54
CA VAL A 301 -3.62 -13.45 0.05
C VAL A 301 -3.67 -14.33 1.28
N THR A 302 -2.86 -15.40 1.27
CA THR A 302 -2.71 -16.29 2.42
C THR A 302 -1.76 -15.64 3.42
N LEU A 303 -2.21 -15.50 4.66
CA LEU A 303 -1.38 -15.05 5.77
C LEU A 303 -0.74 -16.30 6.40
N GLU A 304 0.60 -16.43 6.29
CA GLU A 304 1.35 -17.62 6.72
C GLU A 304 1.46 -17.75 8.25
N ARG A 305 0.34 -17.64 8.98
CA ARG A 305 0.30 -17.91 10.42
C ARG A 305 -0.78 -18.94 10.69
N ASP A 306 -0.46 -19.95 11.47
CA ASP A 306 -1.44 -20.93 11.94
C ASP A 306 -2.33 -20.28 13.02
N PHE A 307 -3.59 -20.06 12.69
CA PHE A 307 -4.57 -19.44 13.58
C PHE A 307 -5.37 -20.46 14.39
N ARG A 308 -5.07 -21.75 14.29
CA ARG A 308 -5.77 -22.81 15.03
C ARG A 308 -5.56 -22.75 16.54
N GLU A 309 -4.49 -22.06 16.99
CA GLU A 309 -4.17 -21.87 18.41
C GLU A 309 -4.66 -20.54 18.99
N LEU A 310 -5.62 -19.87 18.35
CA LEU A 310 -6.22 -18.69 18.95
C LEU A 310 -6.88 -19.07 20.28
N PRO A 311 -6.61 -18.34 21.37
CA PRO A 311 -7.24 -18.66 22.66
C PRO A 311 -8.75 -18.60 22.48
N LYS A 312 -9.42 -19.73 22.80
CA LYS A 312 -10.88 -19.75 22.89
C LYS A 312 -11.27 -18.65 23.87
N ARG A 313 -12.16 -17.77 23.44
CA ARG A 313 -12.72 -16.71 24.29
C ARG A 313 -13.14 -17.34 25.58
N ALA A 314 -12.57 -16.94 26.71
CA ALA A 314 -13.09 -17.33 28.01
C ALA A 314 -14.54 -16.80 28.05
N ASP A 315 -15.48 -17.72 28.13
CA ASP A 315 -16.89 -17.39 28.33
C ASP A 315 -17.00 -16.58 29.62
N THR A 316 -17.24 -15.26 29.50
CA THR A 316 -17.60 -14.40 30.62
C THR A 316 -19.07 -14.14 30.59
#